data_558fec3c2692bb42f36e95c3451d9309
#
_entry.id   558fec3c2692bb42f36e95c3451d9309
#
_cell.length_a   1.000
_cell.length_b   1.000
_cell.length_c   1.000
_cell.angle_alpha   90.00
_cell.angle_beta   90.00
_cell.angle_gamma   90.00
#
_symmetry.space_group_name_H-M   'P 1'
#
loop_
_entity.id
_entity.type
_entity.pdbx_description
1 polymer ?
#
loop_
_entity_poly.entity_id
_entity_poly.type
_entity_poly.pdbx_seq_one_letter_code
_entity_poly.pdbx_strand_id
1 'polypeptide(L)'
;TLIERIGQRSLVTAQGEFDCSVFRDRTGSIHLALSRGKWTPADEVLVRVHEPLSVMDLLEVSDGEHSWPLPKALAVLHASQRGVAVLMNCGGDPAMLLSHALASPDAAPPRPKQLDLRTYGIGAQILRELGISKMKLLANPRRMPSMVGYGLEVTGFMASEQ
;
A
#
# COMPACT_ATOMS: atom_id res chain seq x y z
N THR A 1 8.65 17.24 -7.82
CA THR A 1 7.91 16.13 -7.20
C THR A 1 8.29 14.81 -7.83
N LEU A 2 8.25 13.73 -7.04
CA LEU A 2 8.54 12.38 -7.53
C LEU A 2 7.34 11.73 -8.23
N ILE A 3 6.17 12.31 -8.09
CA ILE A 3 4.92 11.75 -8.61
C ILE A 3 4.07 12.81 -9.30
N GLU A 4 3.21 12.34 -10.19
CA GLU A 4 2.20 13.14 -10.89
C GLU A 4 0.86 12.43 -10.78
N ARG A 5 -0.19 13.16 -10.37
CA ARG A 5 -1.55 12.63 -10.39
C ARG A 5 -2.06 12.63 -11.83
N ILE A 6 -2.37 11.44 -12.36
CA ILE A 6 -2.83 11.27 -13.73
C ILE A 6 -4.35 11.40 -13.83
N GLY A 7 -5.08 10.91 -12.83
CA GLY A 7 -6.53 10.93 -12.86
C GLY A 7 -7.14 10.35 -11.60
N GLN A 8 -8.48 10.35 -11.59
CA GLN A 8 -9.25 9.87 -10.45
C GLN A 8 -10.61 9.37 -10.93
N ARG A 9 -11.10 8.30 -10.33
CA ARG A 9 -12.46 7.80 -10.54
C ARG A 9 -12.93 6.97 -9.35
N SER A 10 -14.23 6.78 -9.23
CA SER A 10 -14.80 5.83 -8.29
C SER A 10 -14.68 4.41 -8.82
N LEU A 11 -14.33 3.46 -7.94
CA LEU A 11 -14.27 2.03 -8.24
C LEU A 11 -15.14 1.26 -7.27
N VAL A 12 -15.97 0.36 -7.78
CA VAL A 12 -16.71 -0.59 -6.96
C VAL A 12 -15.91 -1.90 -6.91
N THR A 13 -15.37 -2.21 -5.75
CA THR A 13 -14.59 -3.45 -5.54
C THR A 13 -15.44 -4.50 -4.84
N ALA A 14 -14.93 -5.73 -4.74
CA ALA A 14 -15.59 -6.79 -3.98
C ALA A 14 -15.78 -6.42 -2.50
N GLN A 15 -14.98 -5.50 -1.96
CA GLN A 15 -15.06 -5.05 -0.58
C GLN A 15 -15.83 -3.74 -0.42
N GLY A 16 -16.30 -3.14 -1.51
CA GLY A 16 -17.07 -1.91 -1.50
C GLY A 16 -16.52 -0.85 -2.43
N GLU A 17 -17.11 0.34 -2.39
CA GLU A 17 -16.73 1.46 -3.23
C GLU A 17 -15.58 2.25 -2.61
N PHE A 18 -14.61 2.60 -3.46
CA PHE A 18 -13.49 3.47 -3.12
C PHE A 18 -13.30 4.54 -4.19
N ASP A 19 -12.75 5.68 -3.79
CA ASP A 19 -12.20 6.63 -4.74
C ASP A 19 -10.81 6.16 -5.13
N CYS A 20 -10.55 6.03 -6.43
CA CYS A 20 -9.26 5.62 -6.95
C CYS A 20 -8.54 6.80 -7.58
N SER A 21 -7.38 7.14 -7.03
CA SER A 21 -6.46 8.13 -7.61
C SER A 21 -5.30 7.40 -8.26
N VAL A 22 -4.90 7.85 -9.44
CA VAL A 22 -3.84 7.22 -10.24
C VAL A 22 -2.64 8.16 -10.26
N PHE A 23 -1.47 7.62 -9.95
CA PHE A 23 -0.21 8.36 -9.93
C PHE A 23 0.83 7.70 -10.82
N ARG A 24 1.67 8.51 -11.44
CA ARG A 24 2.84 8.05 -12.20
C ARG A 24 4.09 8.64 -11.56
N ASP A 25 5.11 7.83 -11.37
CA ASP A 25 6.41 8.33 -10.93
C ASP A 25 7.32 8.66 -12.10
N ARG A 26 8.52 9.16 -11.80
CA ARG A 26 9.48 9.58 -12.83
C ARG A 26 10.02 8.45 -13.70
N THR A 27 9.91 7.19 -13.24
CA THR A 27 10.33 6.02 -14.03
C THR A 27 9.21 5.49 -14.92
N GLY A 28 8.01 6.07 -14.82
CA GLY A 28 6.83 5.63 -15.54
C GLY A 28 6.02 4.57 -14.83
N SER A 29 6.41 4.16 -13.63
CA SER A 29 5.63 3.20 -12.84
C SER A 29 4.33 3.82 -12.36
N ILE A 30 3.27 3.02 -12.36
CA ILE A 30 1.93 3.44 -11.97
C ILE A 30 1.61 2.95 -10.57
N HIS A 31 1.04 3.84 -9.78
CA HIS A 31 0.59 3.57 -8.42
C HIS A 31 -0.86 3.98 -8.28
N LEU A 32 -1.61 3.24 -7.47
CA LEU A 32 -3.01 3.56 -7.19
C LEU A 32 -3.19 3.86 -5.71
N ALA A 33 -4.11 4.78 -5.41
CA ALA A 33 -4.56 4.99 -4.05
C ALA A 33 -6.09 4.80 -4.02
N LEU A 34 -6.52 3.81 -3.25
CA LEU A 34 -7.94 3.56 -3.02
C LEU A 34 -8.30 4.18 -1.68
N SER A 35 -9.20 5.15 -1.68
CA SER A 35 -9.51 5.92 -0.48
C SER A 35 -10.99 5.90 -0.16
N ARG A 36 -11.29 5.97 1.14
CA ARG A 36 -12.63 6.08 1.66
C ARG A 36 -12.67 7.09 2.79
N GLY A 37 -13.74 7.89 2.83
CA GLY A 37 -13.97 8.86 3.86
C GLY A 37 -13.32 10.20 3.58
N LYS A 38 -13.47 11.11 4.53
CA LYS A 38 -12.92 12.46 4.44
C LYS A 38 -12.12 12.74 5.70
N TRP A 39 -11.06 13.54 5.55
CA TRP A 39 -10.18 13.88 6.66
C TRP A 39 -9.55 15.23 6.50
N THR A 40 -9.07 15.75 7.62
CA THR A 40 -8.20 16.92 7.70
C THR A 40 -6.81 16.47 8.15
N PRO A 41 -5.79 17.33 8.10
CA PRO A 41 -4.46 16.96 8.60
C PRO A 41 -4.42 16.58 10.08
N ALA A 42 -5.44 16.95 10.87
CA ALA A 42 -5.53 16.59 12.28
C ALA A 42 -6.07 15.16 12.50
N ASP A 43 -6.69 14.56 11.50
CA ASP A 43 -7.32 13.25 11.61
C ASP A 43 -6.32 12.12 11.37
N GLU A 44 -6.48 11.05 12.14
CA GLU A 44 -5.76 9.78 11.90
C GLU A 44 -6.46 9.00 10.79
N VAL A 45 -5.70 8.57 9.79
CA VAL A 45 -6.20 7.76 8.67
C VAL A 45 -5.60 6.38 8.75
N LEU A 46 -6.42 5.35 8.56
CA LEU A 46 -5.95 3.97 8.50
C LEU A 46 -5.37 3.70 7.11
N VAL A 47 -4.12 3.22 7.05
CA VAL A 47 -3.38 3.12 5.79
C VAL A 47 -2.78 1.73 5.62
N ARG A 48 -2.92 1.18 4.43
CA ARG A 48 -2.16 0.02 3.95
C ARG A 48 -1.30 0.43 2.77
N VAL A 49 0.00 0.21 2.85
CA VAL A 49 0.91 0.32 1.69
C VAL A 49 1.25 -1.09 1.24
N HIS A 50 0.91 -1.41 0.00
CA HIS A 50 1.02 -2.76 -0.54
C HIS A 50 1.93 -2.75 -1.77
N GLU A 51 3.00 -3.52 -1.72
CA GLU A 51 3.99 -3.63 -2.81
C GLU A 51 4.68 -5.00 -2.76
N PRO A 52 5.02 -5.56 -3.91
CA PRO A 52 4.46 -5.24 -5.23
C PRO A 52 3.09 -5.89 -5.41
N LEU A 53 2.24 -5.25 -6.18
CA LEU A 53 0.97 -5.86 -6.56
C LEU A 53 1.19 -6.77 -7.76
N SER A 54 0.82 -8.05 -7.66
CA SER A 54 0.93 -9.01 -8.75
C SER A 54 -0.28 -9.93 -8.78
N VAL A 55 -0.37 -10.76 -9.82
CA VAL A 55 -1.44 -11.77 -9.90
C VAL A 55 -1.41 -12.74 -8.71
N MET A 56 -0.24 -12.95 -8.10
CA MET A 56 -0.10 -13.84 -6.94
C MET A 56 -0.87 -13.32 -5.74
N ASP A 57 -1.03 -11.99 -5.62
CA ASP A 57 -1.83 -11.40 -4.55
C ASP A 57 -3.32 -11.76 -4.66
N LEU A 58 -3.80 -11.94 -5.91
CA LEU A 58 -5.20 -12.35 -6.15
C LEU A 58 -5.46 -13.79 -5.74
N LEU A 59 -4.43 -14.62 -5.74
CA LEU A 59 -4.55 -16.03 -5.41
C LEU A 59 -4.46 -16.30 -3.91
N GLU A 60 -4.07 -15.30 -3.12
CA GLU A 60 -3.93 -15.39 -1.66
C GLU A 60 -3.13 -16.63 -1.24
N VAL A 61 -1.99 -16.86 -1.92
CA VAL A 61 -1.14 -18.03 -1.61
C VAL A 61 -0.66 -17.98 -0.15
N SER A 62 -0.63 -19.15 0.50
CA SER A 62 -0.34 -19.25 1.94
C SER A 62 1.09 -18.86 2.31
N ASP A 63 2.01 -18.91 1.37
CA ASP A 63 3.41 -18.50 1.53
C ASP A 63 3.67 -17.07 1.02
N GLY A 64 2.59 -16.26 0.92
CA GLY A 64 2.67 -14.90 0.42
C GLY A 64 3.57 -14.01 1.24
N GLU A 65 4.19 -13.03 0.58
CA GLU A 65 5.16 -12.10 1.19
C GLU A 65 4.49 -11.05 2.09
N HIS A 66 3.16 -10.91 2.00
CA HIS A 66 2.45 -9.83 2.68
C HIS A 66 1.82 -10.31 3.98
N SER A 67 2.08 -9.58 5.07
CA SER A 67 1.44 -9.82 6.37
C SER A 67 -0.06 -9.53 6.34
N TRP A 68 -0.48 -8.65 5.42
CA TRP A 68 -1.88 -8.30 5.19
C TRP A 68 -2.26 -8.68 3.75
N PRO A 69 -3.05 -9.74 3.53
CA PRO A 69 -3.62 -10.00 2.21
C PRO A 69 -4.45 -8.80 1.75
N LEU A 70 -4.34 -8.44 0.49
CA LEU A 70 -4.99 -7.24 -0.03
C LEU A 70 -6.53 -7.25 0.17
N PRO A 71 -7.25 -8.34 -0.11
CA PRO A 71 -8.70 -8.33 0.11
C PRO A 71 -9.08 -8.08 1.57
N LYS A 72 -8.33 -8.65 2.52
CA LYS A 72 -8.55 -8.44 3.95
C LYS A 72 -8.28 -7.00 4.34
N ALA A 73 -7.18 -6.42 3.85
CA ALA A 73 -6.85 -5.02 4.11
C ALA A 73 -7.95 -4.10 3.57
N LEU A 74 -8.43 -4.32 2.35
CA LEU A 74 -9.49 -3.51 1.76
C LEU A 74 -10.79 -3.60 2.56
N ALA A 75 -11.14 -4.79 3.07
CA ALA A 75 -12.33 -4.96 3.90
C ALA A 75 -12.23 -4.13 5.19
N VAL A 76 -11.09 -4.17 5.86
CA VAL A 76 -10.86 -3.39 7.10
C VAL A 76 -10.88 -1.89 6.81
N LEU A 77 -10.23 -1.46 5.74
CA LEU A 77 -10.21 -0.04 5.35
C LEU A 77 -11.61 0.45 4.99
N HIS A 78 -12.39 -0.35 4.27
CA HIS A 78 -13.75 0.02 3.90
C HIS A 78 -14.68 0.13 5.11
N ALA A 79 -14.47 -0.69 6.12
CA ALA A 79 -15.23 -0.65 7.37
C ALA A 79 -14.84 0.51 8.28
N SER A 80 -13.68 1.15 8.04
CA SER A 80 -13.22 2.30 8.81
C SER A 80 -13.89 3.58 8.34
N GLN A 81 -13.82 4.64 9.17
CA GLN A 81 -14.31 5.96 8.78
C GLN A 81 -13.41 6.62 7.74
N ARG A 82 -12.10 6.36 7.83
CA ARG A 82 -11.07 6.96 6.98
C ARG A 82 -10.04 5.89 6.69
N GLY A 83 -9.95 5.49 5.44
CA GLY A 83 -9.02 4.43 5.06
C GLY A 83 -8.45 4.66 3.67
N VAL A 84 -7.18 4.32 3.50
CA VAL A 84 -6.46 4.42 2.22
C VAL A 84 -5.59 3.19 2.02
N ALA A 85 -5.70 2.59 0.83
CA ALA A 85 -4.76 1.58 0.37
C ALA A 85 -3.90 2.21 -0.73
N VAL A 86 -2.59 2.27 -0.52
CA VAL A 86 -1.63 2.67 -1.55
C VAL A 86 -1.07 1.42 -2.19
N LEU A 87 -1.38 1.22 -3.48
CA LEU A 87 -0.94 0.06 -4.24
C LEU A 87 0.23 0.48 -5.13
N MET A 88 1.43 0.02 -4.76
CA MET A 88 2.67 0.44 -5.41
C MET A 88 3.00 -0.47 -6.58
N ASN A 89 3.53 0.12 -7.66
CA ASN A 89 4.07 -0.63 -8.81
C ASN A 89 3.05 -1.60 -9.43
N CYS A 90 1.85 -1.10 -9.69
CA CYS A 90 0.72 -1.92 -10.16
C CYS A 90 0.95 -2.58 -11.51
N GLY A 91 1.83 -2.02 -12.36
CA GLY A 91 2.17 -2.61 -13.66
C GLY A 91 3.06 -3.84 -13.58
N GLY A 92 3.65 -4.07 -12.40
CA GLY A 92 4.49 -5.22 -12.14
C GLY A 92 5.84 -5.21 -12.85
N ASP A 93 6.66 -6.18 -12.47
CA ASP A 93 7.93 -6.49 -13.10
C ASP A 93 7.89 -7.97 -13.51
N PRO A 94 8.03 -8.30 -14.81
CA PRO A 94 7.97 -9.70 -15.24
C PRO A 94 8.97 -10.61 -14.54
N ALA A 95 10.19 -10.11 -14.26
CA ALA A 95 11.22 -10.90 -13.58
C ALA A 95 10.80 -11.22 -12.14
N MET A 96 10.20 -10.28 -11.44
CA MET A 96 9.69 -10.51 -10.08
C MET A 96 8.55 -11.51 -10.07
N LEU A 97 7.63 -11.41 -11.03
CA LEU A 97 6.53 -12.35 -11.14
C LEU A 97 7.03 -13.77 -11.37
N LEU A 98 8.00 -13.94 -12.29
CA LEU A 98 8.60 -15.26 -12.55
C LEU A 98 9.27 -15.82 -11.30
N SER A 99 10.08 -15.01 -10.63
CA SER A 99 10.75 -15.42 -9.40
C SER A 99 9.76 -15.87 -8.33
N HIS A 100 8.69 -15.12 -8.15
CA HIS A 100 7.67 -15.41 -7.14
C HIS A 100 6.86 -16.66 -7.51
N ALA A 101 6.46 -16.78 -8.78
CA ALA A 101 5.64 -17.89 -9.25
C ALA A 101 6.39 -19.23 -9.21
N LEU A 102 7.71 -19.19 -9.40
CA LEU A 102 8.58 -20.38 -9.45
C LEU A 102 9.28 -20.67 -8.13
N ALA A 103 9.02 -19.88 -7.07
CA ALA A 103 9.63 -20.11 -5.77
C ALA A 103 9.27 -21.49 -5.25
N SER A 104 10.29 -22.25 -4.76
CA SER A 104 10.06 -23.57 -4.17
C SER A 104 9.37 -23.43 -2.82
N PRO A 105 8.34 -24.24 -2.52
CA PRO A 105 7.71 -24.25 -1.20
C PRO A 105 8.68 -24.60 -0.07
N ASP A 106 9.76 -25.33 -0.40
CA ASP A 106 10.79 -25.74 0.56
C ASP A 106 11.92 -24.71 0.68
N ALA A 107 11.92 -23.68 -0.16
CA ALA A 107 12.91 -22.62 -0.05
C ALA A 107 12.63 -21.78 1.20
N ALA A 108 13.72 -21.27 1.80
CA ALA A 108 13.54 -20.28 2.87
C ALA A 108 12.62 -19.16 2.39
N PRO A 109 11.68 -18.70 3.23
CA PRO A 109 10.83 -17.60 2.83
C PRO A 109 11.71 -16.43 2.39
N PRO A 110 11.36 -15.78 1.26
CA PRO A 110 12.12 -14.62 0.82
C PRO A 110 12.12 -13.59 1.94
N ARG A 111 13.27 -12.99 2.18
CA ARG A 111 13.33 -11.87 3.14
C ARG A 111 12.28 -10.85 2.72
N PRO A 112 11.46 -10.36 3.67
CA PRO A 112 10.57 -9.27 3.35
C PRO A 112 11.41 -8.19 2.66
N LYS A 113 11.04 -7.80 1.45
CA LYS A 113 11.71 -6.70 0.79
C LYS A 113 11.62 -5.50 1.71
N GLN A 114 12.77 -5.06 2.19
CA GLN A 114 12.82 -3.73 2.75
C GLN A 114 12.46 -2.79 1.63
N LEU A 115 11.38 -2.05 1.81
CA LEU A 115 11.08 -0.94 0.94
C LEU A 115 12.32 -0.05 0.93
N ASP A 116 12.89 0.21 -0.24
CA ASP A 116 14.03 1.11 -0.33
C ASP A 116 13.56 2.55 -0.03
N LEU A 117 14.50 3.45 0.24
CA LEU A 117 14.18 4.84 0.59
C LEU A 117 13.38 5.54 -0.50
N ARG A 118 13.59 5.17 -1.76
CA ARG A 118 12.85 5.74 -2.88
C ARG A 118 11.37 5.35 -2.83
N THR A 119 11.09 4.09 -2.56
CA THR A 119 9.71 3.59 -2.44
C THR A 119 8.99 4.27 -1.28
N TYR A 120 9.67 4.43 -0.13
CA TYR A 120 9.13 5.21 0.98
C TYR A 120 8.82 6.65 0.57
N GLY A 121 9.72 7.29 -0.18
CA GLY A 121 9.51 8.65 -0.64
C GLY A 121 8.31 8.79 -1.56
N ILE A 122 8.13 7.85 -2.48
CA ILE A 122 6.98 7.85 -3.39
C ILE A 122 5.69 7.63 -2.61
N GLY A 123 5.64 6.62 -1.75
CA GLY A 123 4.46 6.34 -0.92
C GLY A 123 4.09 7.53 -0.04
N ALA A 124 5.08 8.15 0.59
CA ALA A 124 4.87 9.33 1.42
C ALA A 124 4.31 10.50 0.63
N GLN A 125 4.80 10.74 -0.59
CA GLN A 125 4.27 11.82 -1.43
C GLN A 125 2.83 11.57 -1.85
N ILE A 126 2.48 10.32 -2.17
CA ILE A 126 1.10 9.96 -2.49
C ILE A 126 0.19 10.27 -1.29
N LEU A 127 0.59 9.84 -0.10
CA LEU A 127 -0.20 10.10 1.11
C LEU A 127 -0.33 11.60 1.39
N ARG A 128 0.73 12.36 1.19
CA ARG A 128 0.70 13.83 1.34
C ARG A 128 -0.22 14.49 0.30
N GLU A 129 -0.19 14.04 -0.95
CA GLU A 129 -1.10 14.52 -1.99
C GLU A 129 -2.57 14.29 -1.63
N LEU A 130 -2.86 13.23 -0.88
CA LEU A 130 -4.19 12.93 -0.39
C LEU A 130 -4.56 13.73 0.87
N GLY A 131 -3.67 14.58 1.37
CA GLY A 131 -3.94 15.42 2.54
C GLY A 131 -3.78 14.69 3.88
N ILE A 132 -3.04 13.60 3.92
CA ILE A 132 -2.82 12.81 5.13
C ILE A 132 -1.58 13.33 5.85
N SER A 133 -1.70 13.53 7.17
CA SER A 133 -0.58 13.87 8.05
C SER A 133 -0.35 12.83 9.12
N LYS A 134 -1.42 12.20 9.64
CA LYS A 134 -1.35 11.17 10.68
C LYS A 134 -1.91 9.87 10.12
N MET A 135 -1.19 8.78 10.34
CA MET A 135 -1.64 7.47 9.84
C MET A 135 -1.37 6.36 10.84
N LYS A 136 -2.29 5.39 10.85
CA LYS A 136 -2.11 4.11 11.51
C LYS A 136 -1.93 3.06 10.42
N LEU A 137 -0.83 2.32 10.45
CA LEU A 137 -0.49 1.38 9.38
C LEU A 137 -1.04 -0.02 9.64
N LEU A 138 -1.64 -0.62 8.63
CA LEU A 138 -1.95 -2.04 8.60
C LEU A 138 -0.67 -2.79 8.26
N ALA A 139 0.08 -3.15 9.28
CA ALA A 139 1.35 -3.85 9.19
C ALA A 139 1.73 -4.36 10.56
N ASN A 140 2.63 -5.35 10.62
CA ASN A 140 3.26 -5.71 11.88
C ASN A 140 4.17 -4.58 12.34
N PRO A 141 4.28 -4.32 13.68
CA PRO A 141 5.20 -3.30 14.17
C PRO A 141 6.62 -3.58 13.70
N ARG A 142 7.25 -2.56 13.17
CA ARG A 142 8.64 -2.64 12.69
C ARG A 142 9.29 -1.28 12.76
N ARG A 143 10.63 -1.26 12.79
CA ARG A 143 11.35 -0.01 12.65
C ARG A 143 11.16 0.53 11.25
N MET A 144 10.76 1.79 11.19
CA MET A 144 10.65 2.53 9.95
C MET A 144 11.57 3.73 10.00
N PRO A 145 12.11 4.17 8.84
CA PRO A 145 12.75 5.47 8.77
C PRO A 145 11.79 6.55 9.27
N SER A 146 12.33 7.60 9.87
CA SER A 146 11.50 8.71 10.32
C SER A 146 10.72 9.28 9.14
N MET A 147 9.40 9.36 9.28
CA MET A 147 8.52 9.95 8.27
C MET A 147 8.32 11.45 8.47
N VAL A 148 8.90 12.02 9.52
CA VAL A 148 8.76 13.46 9.85
C VAL A 148 9.27 14.34 8.70
N GLY A 149 10.36 13.95 8.05
CA GLY A 149 10.89 14.66 6.89
C GLY A 149 9.95 14.71 5.70
N TYR A 150 8.96 13.81 5.64
CA TYR A 150 7.92 13.81 4.62
C TYR A 150 6.62 14.46 5.09
N GLY A 151 6.58 14.97 6.32
CA GLY A 151 5.38 15.56 6.90
C GLY A 151 4.33 14.56 7.34
N LEU A 152 4.73 13.33 7.64
CA LEU A 152 3.86 12.25 8.07
C LEU A 152 4.22 11.78 9.47
N GLU A 153 3.19 11.43 10.24
CA GLU A 153 3.34 10.82 11.56
C GLU A 153 2.69 9.45 11.55
N VAL A 154 3.45 8.41 11.91
CA VAL A 154 2.90 7.07 12.12
C VAL A 154 2.46 6.97 13.58
N THR A 155 1.14 6.92 13.81
CA THR A 155 0.56 6.90 15.16
C THR A 155 0.55 5.51 15.77
N GLY A 156 0.63 4.46 14.95
CA GLY A 156 0.63 3.08 15.42
C GLY A 156 0.54 2.09 14.29
N PHE A 157 0.43 0.82 14.66
CA PHE A 157 0.34 -0.30 13.74
C PHE A 157 -0.86 -1.19 14.11
N MET A 158 -1.46 -1.81 13.10
CA MET A 158 -2.47 -2.83 13.30
C MET A 158 -2.00 -4.11 12.63
N ALA A 159 -1.70 -5.14 13.44
CA ALA A 159 -1.29 -6.44 12.93
C ALA A 159 -2.50 -7.20 12.37
N SER A 160 -2.25 -8.02 11.33
CA SER A 160 -3.28 -8.90 10.82
C SER A 160 -3.56 -10.01 11.83
N GLU A 161 -4.82 -10.19 12.23
CA GLU A 161 -5.24 -11.36 12.98
C GLU A 161 -5.31 -12.56 12.03
N GLN A 162 -4.65 -13.63 12.44
CA GLN A 162 -4.70 -14.87 11.67
C GLN A 162 -6.01 -15.61 11.94
#